data_5ce7fa751d466da7a790d1565f9bb3f9
#
_entry.id   5ce7fa751d466da7a790d1565f9bb3f9
#
_cell.length_a   1.000
_cell.length_b   1.000
_cell.length_c   1.000
_cell.angle_alpha   90.00
_cell.angle_beta   90.00
_cell.angle_gamma   90.00
#
_symmetry.space_group_name_H-M   'P 1'
#
loop_
_entity.id
_entity.type
_entity.pdbx_description
1 polymer ?
#
loop_
_entity_poly.entity_id
_entity_poly.type
_entity_poly.pdbx_seq_one_letter_code
_entity_poly.pdbx_strand_id
1 'polypeptide(L)'
;MGAGVSLTANRPYSGTVGYPRKPLRKKPSMRTITTTTDLAAFCDAAKSQPYVTIDTEFLRERTYWSKLCLIQMALPGDNGDAVLVDPIVGEQMSMEPLYDLFRHEATVKVFHAARQDLEIFFVEGHVFPKPLFDTQIAAMVCGFGEQVGYETLVKKIAKQDLDKTSRFTDWSRRPLTAAQSDYALADVTHLRLIYESLAAQLAKNGRTGWVEEELAVLVDPATYTVHPDEAWLRVKTRTTSGRFLAVVKELARFREDYAQGNNVPRSRVMKDDALLELASTRPTNLEELGRSRLLMREGRKPEIADGILGAIKAGMEMPAHDLPKADVSRDQVQVNPALADLLRVLLKAKAEHLGVAPRLIASAGDLDLIAAGTRDLDALKGWRAEAFGDDAMRLCRGEIALSAKGSEVRVVKL
;
A
#
# COMPACT_ATOMS: atom_id res chain seq x y z
N MET A 1 -28.83 -11.38 38.56
CA MET A 1 -29.61 -11.31 37.29
C MET A 1 -28.74 -10.52 36.31
N GLY A 2 -27.98 -11.24 35.50
CA GLY A 2 -27.02 -10.62 34.55
C GLY A 2 -27.75 -10.36 33.24
N ALA A 3 -27.84 -9.08 32.88
CA ALA A 3 -28.31 -8.68 31.57
C ALA A 3 -27.20 -8.95 30.52
N GLY A 4 -27.35 -10.08 29.81
CA GLY A 4 -26.52 -10.37 28.66
C GLY A 4 -26.89 -9.39 27.51
N VAL A 5 -25.95 -8.61 27.07
CA VAL A 5 -26.11 -7.80 25.85
C VAL A 5 -26.16 -8.80 24.67
N SER A 6 -27.34 -9.02 24.12
CA SER A 6 -27.54 -9.84 22.93
C SER A 6 -27.07 -9.07 21.70
N LEU A 7 -25.93 -9.44 21.16
CA LEU A 7 -25.51 -9.02 19.83
C LEU A 7 -26.34 -9.80 18.80
N THR A 8 -27.49 -9.25 18.41
CA THR A 8 -28.28 -9.82 17.31
C THR A 8 -27.53 -9.63 16.02
N ALA A 9 -27.16 -10.74 15.40
CA ALA A 9 -26.51 -10.72 14.09
C ALA A 9 -27.39 -9.98 13.08
N ASN A 10 -26.89 -8.88 12.53
CA ASN A 10 -27.45 -8.32 11.31
C ASN A 10 -27.21 -9.35 10.20
N ARG A 11 -28.29 -9.95 9.70
CA ARG A 11 -28.23 -10.85 8.54
C ARG A 11 -27.52 -10.12 7.40
N PRO A 12 -26.66 -10.79 6.63
CA PRO A 12 -26.09 -10.19 5.42
C PRO A 12 -27.26 -9.72 4.55
N TYR A 13 -27.19 -8.47 4.14
CA TYR A 13 -28.21 -7.81 3.34
C TYR A 13 -28.35 -8.53 2.00
N SER A 14 -29.34 -9.40 1.85
CA SER A 14 -29.79 -9.98 0.58
C SER A 14 -30.82 -9.08 -0.11
N GLY A 15 -30.69 -7.78 0.06
CA GLY A 15 -31.46 -6.80 -0.66
C GLY A 15 -30.76 -6.50 -2.00
N THR A 16 -31.13 -7.23 -3.05
CA THR A 16 -30.86 -6.82 -4.42
C THR A 16 -31.62 -5.53 -4.69
N VAL A 17 -30.94 -4.39 -4.52
CA VAL A 17 -31.37 -3.14 -5.15
C VAL A 17 -31.18 -3.38 -6.66
N GLY A 18 -32.25 -3.76 -7.32
CA GLY A 18 -32.26 -3.98 -8.76
C GLY A 18 -32.08 -2.64 -9.48
N TYR A 19 -30.84 -2.32 -9.85
CA TYR A 19 -30.60 -1.27 -10.84
C TYR A 19 -31.09 -1.76 -12.20
N PRO A 20 -31.94 -0.98 -12.92
CA PRO A 20 -32.37 -1.35 -14.25
C PRO A 20 -31.15 -1.47 -15.17
N ARG A 21 -31.04 -2.59 -15.90
CA ARG A 21 -30.05 -2.77 -16.95
C ARG A 21 -30.31 -1.69 -18.01
N LYS A 22 -29.48 -0.63 -18.00
CA LYS A 22 -29.49 0.35 -19.13
C LYS A 22 -28.84 -0.27 -20.36
N PRO A 23 -29.35 0.02 -21.57
CA PRO A 23 -28.79 -0.51 -22.82
C PRO A 23 -27.32 -0.07 -22.98
N LEU A 24 -26.50 -0.94 -23.59
CA LEU A 24 -25.14 -0.68 -24.02
C LEU A 24 -25.04 0.68 -24.74
N ARG A 25 -24.43 1.66 -24.07
CA ARG A 25 -24.24 3.01 -24.61
C ARG A 25 -23.01 3.05 -25.52
N LYS A 26 -23.03 3.94 -26.49
CA LYS A 26 -21.89 4.25 -27.37
C LYS A 26 -20.62 4.38 -26.53
N LYS A 27 -19.54 3.68 -26.94
CA LYS A 27 -18.20 3.88 -26.35
C LYS A 27 -17.91 5.39 -26.32
N PRO A 28 -17.49 5.97 -25.19
CA PRO A 28 -17.02 7.34 -25.15
C PRO A 28 -15.94 7.54 -26.21
N SER A 29 -15.88 8.71 -26.84
CA SER A 29 -14.78 9.02 -27.78
C SER A 29 -13.49 8.97 -27.02
N MET A 30 -12.59 8.05 -27.40
CA MET A 30 -11.26 7.92 -26.80
C MET A 30 -10.46 9.19 -27.13
N ARG A 31 -10.14 9.97 -26.10
CA ARG A 31 -9.33 11.17 -26.20
C ARG A 31 -8.01 10.96 -25.48
N THR A 32 -6.89 11.13 -26.20
CA THR A 32 -5.56 11.13 -25.62
C THR A 32 -5.03 12.56 -25.53
N ILE A 33 -4.57 12.94 -24.35
CA ILE A 33 -3.97 14.22 -24.05
C ILE A 33 -2.45 14.06 -24.12
N THR A 34 -1.81 14.89 -24.95
CA THR A 34 -0.36 14.88 -25.19
C THR A 34 0.26 16.28 -25.04
N THR A 35 -0.55 17.27 -24.63
CA THR A 35 -0.08 18.65 -24.46
C THR A 35 -0.44 19.19 -23.06
N THR A 36 0.37 20.09 -22.53
CA THR A 36 0.11 20.79 -21.26
C THR A 36 -1.21 21.56 -21.30
N THR A 37 -1.54 22.19 -22.44
CA THR A 37 -2.77 22.97 -22.61
C THR A 37 -4.02 22.10 -22.49
N ASP A 38 -4.05 20.94 -23.15
CA ASP A 38 -5.18 20.03 -23.07
C ASP A 38 -5.31 19.40 -21.67
N LEU A 39 -4.18 19.12 -21.01
CA LEU A 39 -4.17 18.65 -19.62
C LEU A 39 -4.75 19.71 -18.68
N ALA A 40 -4.34 20.98 -18.84
CA ALA A 40 -4.86 22.09 -18.05
C ALA A 40 -6.38 22.24 -18.24
N ALA A 41 -6.87 22.20 -19.49
CA ALA A 41 -8.30 22.29 -19.78
C ALA A 41 -9.11 21.14 -19.13
N PHE A 42 -8.59 19.91 -19.14
CA PHE A 42 -9.26 18.79 -18.48
C PHE A 42 -9.21 18.95 -16.93
N CYS A 43 -8.08 19.33 -16.37
CA CYS A 43 -7.94 19.53 -14.94
C CYS A 43 -8.85 20.66 -14.42
N ASP A 44 -9.00 21.74 -15.18
CA ASP A 44 -9.92 22.83 -14.81
C ASP A 44 -11.39 22.37 -14.85
N ALA A 45 -11.76 21.55 -15.83
CA ALA A 45 -13.08 20.91 -15.84
C ALA A 45 -13.26 19.98 -14.63
N ALA A 46 -12.24 19.23 -14.25
CA ALA A 46 -12.24 18.35 -13.09
C ALA A 46 -12.40 19.10 -11.77
N LYS A 47 -11.78 20.27 -11.60
CA LYS A 47 -11.93 21.12 -10.40
C LYS A 47 -13.39 21.57 -10.14
N SER A 48 -14.23 21.56 -11.18
CA SER A 48 -15.66 21.87 -11.06
C SER A 48 -16.51 20.65 -10.70
N GLN A 49 -15.91 19.47 -10.51
CA GLN A 49 -16.61 18.23 -10.21
C GLN A 49 -16.40 17.81 -8.75
N PRO A 50 -17.32 17.07 -8.14
CA PRO A 50 -17.17 16.57 -6.77
C PRO A 50 -16.03 15.57 -6.63
N TYR A 51 -15.69 14.84 -7.69
CA TYR A 51 -14.57 13.90 -7.71
C TYR A 51 -14.03 13.69 -9.12
N VAL A 52 -12.86 13.09 -9.19
CA VAL A 52 -12.24 12.56 -10.42
C VAL A 52 -11.64 11.20 -10.11
N THR A 53 -11.86 10.20 -10.96
CA THR A 53 -11.20 8.89 -10.86
C THR A 53 -9.90 8.91 -11.63
N ILE A 54 -8.85 8.32 -11.06
CA ILE A 54 -7.49 8.35 -11.58
C ILE A 54 -6.84 6.98 -11.41
N ASP A 55 -6.06 6.58 -12.41
CA ASP A 55 -5.21 5.40 -12.35
C ASP A 55 -3.93 5.66 -13.14
N THR A 56 -2.87 4.86 -12.95
CA THR A 56 -1.62 5.00 -13.70
C THR A 56 -1.08 3.68 -14.20
N GLU A 57 -0.41 3.75 -15.36
CA GLU A 57 0.42 2.66 -15.85
C GLU A 57 1.88 3.06 -15.83
N PHE A 58 2.73 2.19 -15.32
CA PHE A 58 4.16 2.48 -15.12
C PHE A 58 5.04 1.25 -15.29
N LEU A 59 6.35 1.48 -15.43
CA LEU A 59 7.38 0.44 -15.44
C LEU A 59 8.25 0.55 -14.20
N ARG A 60 8.50 -0.61 -13.53
CA ARG A 60 9.32 -0.71 -12.31
C ARG A 60 10.42 -1.78 -12.38
N GLU A 61 10.45 -2.59 -13.41
CA GLU A 61 11.32 -3.77 -13.44
C GLU A 61 12.82 -3.44 -13.55
N ARG A 62 13.17 -2.29 -14.13
CA ARG A 62 14.55 -1.94 -14.47
C ARG A 62 15.07 -0.69 -13.75
N THR A 63 14.24 -0.05 -12.95
CA THR A 63 14.53 1.21 -12.27
C THR A 63 14.27 1.08 -10.77
N TYR A 64 14.86 1.96 -9.99
CA TYR A 64 14.55 2.10 -8.56
C TYR A 64 13.19 2.80 -8.37
N TRP A 65 13.02 3.92 -9.06
CA TRP A 65 11.76 4.67 -9.11
C TRP A 65 10.90 4.18 -10.26
N SER A 66 9.61 4.08 -10.04
CA SER A 66 8.67 3.73 -11.11
C SER A 66 8.70 4.80 -12.20
N LYS A 67 8.75 4.38 -13.47
CA LYS A 67 8.65 5.28 -14.62
C LYS A 67 7.20 5.38 -15.04
N LEU A 68 6.60 6.56 -14.87
CA LEU A 68 5.26 6.85 -15.35
C LEU A 68 5.16 6.67 -16.87
N CYS A 69 4.14 5.95 -17.34
CA CYS A 69 3.92 5.70 -18.75
C CYS A 69 2.58 6.23 -19.26
N LEU A 70 1.54 6.21 -18.44
CA LEU A 70 0.21 6.67 -18.80
C LEU A 70 -0.55 7.05 -17.54
N ILE A 71 -1.42 8.05 -17.62
CA ILE A 71 -2.40 8.37 -16.59
C ILE A 71 -3.78 8.29 -17.21
N GLN A 72 -4.70 7.65 -16.53
CA GLN A 72 -6.11 7.61 -16.89
C GLN A 72 -6.88 8.51 -15.94
N MET A 73 -7.81 9.29 -16.50
CA MET A 73 -8.67 10.15 -15.68
C MET A 73 -10.10 10.12 -16.20
N ALA A 74 -11.08 10.15 -15.27
CA ALA A 74 -12.46 10.24 -15.69
C ALA A 74 -13.31 11.11 -14.75
N LEU A 75 -14.14 11.97 -15.34
CA LEU A 75 -15.09 12.83 -14.64
C LEU A 75 -16.36 12.06 -14.24
N PRO A 76 -17.14 12.52 -13.25
CA PRO A 76 -18.37 11.87 -12.79
C PRO A 76 -19.42 11.65 -13.88
N GLY A 77 -20.31 10.69 -13.63
CA GLY A 77 -21.48 10.40 -14.45
C GLY A 77 -21.21 9.50 -15.64
N ASP A 78 -22.27 8.85 -16.13
CA ASP A 78 -22.21 7.86 -17.24
C ASP A 78 -21.65 8.41 -18.55
N ASN A 79 -21.81 9.73 -18.80
CA ASN A 79 -21.32 10.45 -19.98
C ASN A 79 -20.16 11.38 -19.64
N GLY A 80 -19.61 11.30 -18.41
CA GLY A 80 -18.45 12.08 -18.01
C GLY A 80 -17.25 11.81 -18.93
N ASP A 81 -16.49 12.85 -19.23
CA ASP A 81 -15.31 12.74 -20.08
C ASP A 81 -14.28 11.80 -19.43
N ALA A 82 -13.69 10.92 -20.23
CA ALA A 82 -12.63 10.02 -19.80
C ALA A 82 -11.46 10.12 -20.78
N VAL A 83 -10.25 10.30 -20.25
CA VAL A 83 -9.08 10.62 -21.05
C VAL A 83 -7.89 9.75 -20.67
N LEU A 84 -7.01 9.54 -21.62
CA LEU A 84 -5.66 9.04 -21.44
C LEU A 84 -4.70 10.22 -21.49
N VAL A 85 -3.88 10.42 -20.48
CA VAL A 85 -2.81 11.43 -20.47
C VAL A 85 -1.50 10.70 -20.74
N ASP A 86 -0.86 11.01 -21.85
CA ASP A 86 0.34 10.35 -22.34
C ASP A 86 1.58 11.26 -22.21
N PRO A 87 2.35 11.12 -21.12
CA PRO A 87 3.52 11.97 -20.90
C PRO A 87 4.73 11.57 -21.73
N ILE A 88 4.65 10.45 -22.49
CA ILE A 88 5.79 9.93 -23.27
C ILE A 88 5.79 10.52 -24.68
N VAL A 89 4.60 10.81 -25.22
CA VAL A 89 4.43 11.25 -26.62
C VAL A 89 4.24 12.76 -26.71
N GLY A 90 4.91 13.38 -27.68
CA GLY A 90 4.80 14.81 -27.94
C GLY A 90 5.97 15.63 -27.36
N GLU A 91 5.77 16.94 -27.26
CA GLU A 91 6.68 17.84 -26.56
C GLU A 91 6.65 17.56 -25.06
N GLN A 92 7.71 17.95 -24.33
CA GLN A 92 7.80 17.75 -22.89
C GLN A 92 6.57 18.37 -22.19
N MET A 93 5.61 17.54 -21.82
CA MET A 93 4.38 17.95 -21.16
C MET A 93 4.64 18.26 -19.69
N SER A 94 4.24 19.44 -19.23
CA SER A 94 4.25 19.74 -17.79
C SER A 94 3.07 19.06 -17.10
N MET A 95 3.35 18.39 -15.97
CA MET A 95 2.34 17.76 -15.12
C MET A 95 1.76 18.74 -14.08
N GLU A 96 2.21 19.99 -14.04
CA GLU A 96 1.78 20.98 -13.04
C GLU A 96 0.25 21.19 -13.01
N PRO A 97 -0.49 21.19 -14.12
CA PRO A 97 -1.96 21.27 -14.08
C PRO A 97 -2.62 20.11 -13.30
N LEU A 98 -2.05 18.89 -13.38
CA LEU A 98 -2.49 17.75 -12.58
C LEU A 98 -2.13 17.93 -11.10
N TYR A 99 -0.94 18.43 -10.81
CA TYR A 99 -0.52 18.71 -9.43
C TYR A 99 -1.37 19.81 -8.78
N ASP A 100 -1.80 20.80 -9.54
CA ASP A 100 -2.76 21.81 -9.08
C ASP A 100 -4.15 21.21 -8.79
N LEU A 101 -4.60 20.26 -9.63
CA LEU A 101 -5.81 19.49 -9.34
C LEU A 101 -5.65 18.65 -8.06
N PHE A 102 -4.47 18.07 -7.81
CA PHE A 102 -4.20 17.31 -6.59
C PHE A 102 -4.29 18.18 -5.33
N ARG A 103 -3.88 19.42 -5.39
CA ARG A 103 -3.97 20.40 -4.30
C ARG A 103 -5.39 20.97 -4.11
N HIS A 104 -6.29 20.78 -5.10
CA HIS A 104 -7.64 21.35 -5.06
C HIS A 104 -8.56 20.56 -4.14
N GLU A 105 -8.81 21.07 -2.93
CA GLU A 105 -9.49 20.37 -1.84
C GLU A 105 -10.99 20.09 -2.07
N ALA A 106 -11.66 20.83 -2.96
CA ALA A 106 -13.07 20.63 -3.24
C ALA A 106 -13.38 19.40 -4.11
N THR A 107 -12.38 18.85 -4.81
CA THR A 107 -12.53 17.68 -5.69
C THR A 107 -11.83 16.47 -5.08
N VAL A 108 -12.54 15.38 -4.82
CA VAL A 108 -11.96 14.12 -4.32
C VAL A 108 -11.23 13.40 -5.45
N LYS A 109 -9.99 12.97 -5.21
CA LYS A 109 -9.20 12.15 -6.13
C LYS A 109 -9.33 10.69 -5.76
N VAL A 110 -9.96 9.93 -6.63
CA VAL A 110 -10.34 8.54 -6.39
C VAL A 110 -9.40 7.60 -7.10
N PHE A 111 -8.82 6.67 -6.35
CA PHE A 111 -7.91 5.63 -6.83
C PHE A 111 -8.37 4.25 -6.37
N HIS A 112 -7.70 3.21 -6.87
CA HIS A 112 -7.80 1.85 -6.34
C HIS A 112 -6.41 1.28 -6.05
N ALA A 113 -6.11 0.97 -4.78
CA ALA A 113 -4.81 0.49 -4.33
C ALA A 113 -3.66 1.47 -4.64
N ALA A 114 -3.88 2.75 -4.36
CA ALA A 114 -3.15 3.93 -4.81
C ALA A 114 -1.66 4.00 -4.45
N ARG A 115 -1.15 3.15 -3.56
CA ARG A 115 0.19 3.32 -2.97
C ARG A 115 1.30 3.52 -4.01
N GLN A 116 1.26 2.79 -5.13
CA GLN A 116 2.30 2.88 -6.17
C GLN A 116 2.16 4.13 -7.03
N ASP A 117 0.92 4.54 -7.31
CA ASP A 117 0.62 5.77 -8.02
C ASP A 117 1.06 7.00 -7.22
N LEU A 118 0.78 7.00 -5.92
CA LEU A 118 1.19 8.06 -5.00
C LEU A 118 2.71 8.16 -4.85
N GLU A 119 3.44 7.02 -4.88
CA GLU A 119 4.91 7.01 -4.92
C GLU A 119 5.43 7.77 -6.15
N ILE A 120 4.82 7.55 -7.32
CA ILE A 120 5.20 8.22 -8.57
C ILE A 120 5.00 9.74 -8.45
N PHE A 121 3.83 10.18 -8.04
CA PHE A 121 3.52 11.60 -7.91
C PHE A 121 4.34 12.30 -6.82
N PHE A 122 4.63 11.59 -5.72
CA PHE A 122 5.51 12.10 -4.68
C PHE A 122 6.96 12.26 -5.17
N VAL A 123 7.47 11.28 -5.92
CA VAL A 123 8.85 11.32 -6.44
C VAL A 123 9.00 12.38 -7.54
N GLU A 124 8.03 12.50 -8.45
CA GLU A 124 8.13 13.42 -9.60
C GLU A 124 7.70 14.86 -9.26
N GLY A 125 6.67 15.04 -8.42
CA GLY A 125 6.05 16.34 -8.17
C GLY A 125 6.03 16.78 -6.71
N HIS A 126 6.55 15.97 -5.77
CA HIS A 126 6.46 16.21 -4.33
C HIS A 126 5.06 16.56 -3.85
N VAL A 127 4.04 15.92 -4.43
CA VAL A 127 2.63 16.21 -4.20
C VAL A 127 1.84 14.94 -3.94
N PHE A 128 0.87 15.03 -3.03
CA PHE A 128 -0.17 14.03 -2.83
C PHE A 128 -1.55 14.57 -3.22
N PRO A 129 -2.40 13.74 -3.85
CA PRO A 129 -3.78 14.12 -4.08
C PRO A 129 -4.53 14.28 -2.76
N LYS A 130 -5.14 15.45 -2.54
CA LYS A 130 -5.96 15.79 -1.36
C LYS A 130 -7.24 16.50 -1.79
N PRO A 131 -8.42 16.04 -1.31
CA PRO A 131 -8.68 14.79 -0.60
C PRO A 131 -8.43 13.55 -1.45
N LEU A 132 -7.91 12.50 -0.83
CA LEU A 132 -7.70 11.19 -1.43
C LEU A 132 -8.85 10.24 -1.06
N PHE A 133 -9.27 9.36 -1.96
CA PHE A 133 -10.12 8.21 -1.67
C PHE A 133 -9.57 6.96 -2.35
N ASP A 134 -9.18 5.97 -1.57
CA ASP A 134 -8.75 4.67 -2.08
C ASP A 134 -9.87 3.64 -1.93
N THR A 135 -10.40 3.17 -3.06
CA THR A 135 -11.52 2.23 -3.08
C THR A 135 -11.16 0.84 -2.55
N GLN A 136 -9.87 0.44 -2.52
CA GLN A 136 -9.46 -0.81 -1.88
C GLN A 136 -9.57 -0.71 -0.37
N ILE A 137 -9.11 0.38 0.24
CA ILE A 137 -9.23 0.64 1.68
C ILE A 137 -10.71 0.78 2.06
N ALA A 138 -11.47 1.58 1.32
CA ALA A 138 -12.91 1.73 1.54
C ALA A 138 -13.65 0.40 1.48
N ALA A 139 -13.31 -0.48 0.53
CA ALA A 139 -13.89 -1.81 0.41
C ALA A 139 -13.56 -2.72 1.61
N MET A 140 -12.37 -2.61 2.21
CA MET A 140 -12.02 -3.34 3.43
C MET A 140 -12.91 -2.91 4.61
N VAL A 141 -13.20 -1.61 4.75
CA VAL A 141 -14.10 -1.05 5.76
C VAL A 141 -15.56 -1.41 5.48
N CYS A 142 -15.93 -1.59 4.21
CA CYS A 142 -17.28 -1.99 3.78
C CYS A 142 -17.51 -3.51 3.73
N GLY A 143 -16.54 -4.33 4.16
CA GLY A 143 -16.71 -5.78 4.28
C GLY A 143 -16.57 -6.59 2.99
N PHE A 144 -15.92 -6.03 1.97
CA PHE A 144 -15.65 -6.77 0.73
C PHE A 144 -14.49 -7.77 0.86
N GLY A 145 -13.77 -7.78 1.98
CA GLY A 145 -12.64 -8.65 2.26
C GLY A 145 -11.30 -7.89 2.28
N GLU A 146 -10.21 -8.63 2.56
CA GLU A 146 -8.87 -8.06 2.64
C GLU A 146 -8.31 -7.79 1.25
N GLN A 147 -7.78 -6.58 1.03
CA GLN A 147 -7.08 -6.18 -0.20
C GLN A 147 -7.80 -6.63 -1.48
N VAL A 148 -9.12 -6.46 -1.50
CA VAL A 148 -9.93 -6.88 -2.65
C VAL A 148 -9.44 -6.21 -3.93
N GLY A 149 -9.21 -7.02 -4.95
CA GLY A 149 -8.75 -6.52 -6.25
C GLY A 149 -9.86 -5.81 -7.03
N TYR A 150 -9.47 -4.87 -7.88
CA TYR A 150 -10.34 -4.02 -8.70
C TYR A 150 -11.41 -4.82 -9.44
N GLU A 151 -11.02 -5.88 -10.15
CA GLU A 151 -11.95 -6.77 -10.89
C GLU A 151 -13.09 -7.31 -10.01
N THR A 152 -12.76 -7.71 -8.77
CA THR A 152 -13.77 -8.22 -7.86
C THR A 152 -14.81 -7.15 -7.51
N LEU A 153 -14.37 -5.91 -7.34
CA LEU A 153 -15.27 -4.78 -7.11
C LEU A 153 -16.06 -4.43 -8.36
N VAL A 154 -15.44 -4.41 -9.54
CA VAL A 154 -16.14 -4.21 -10.81
C VAL A 154 -17.25 -5.27 -10.98
N LYS A 155 -16.92 -6.53 -10.76
CA LYS A 155 -17.92 -7.63 -10.86
C LYS A 155 -19.01 -7.53 -9.80
N LYS A 156 -18.66 -7.24 -8.55
CA LYS A 156 -19.63 -7.17 -7.46
C LYS A 156 -20.50 -5.91 -7.47
N ILE A 157 -19.92 -4.75 -7.81
CA ILE A 157 -20.59 -3.44 -7.74
C ILE A 157 -21.06 -2.99 -9.11
N ALA A 158 -20.17 -2.89 -10.09
CA ALA A 158 -20.50 -2.42 -11.44
C ALA A 158 -21.21 -3.47 -12.29
N LYS A 159 -21.22 -4.75 -11.89
CA LYS A 159 -21.83 -5.88 -12.62
C LYS A 159 -21.27 -6.04 -14.05
N GLN A 160 -19.98 -5.78 -14.22
CA GLN A 160 -19.25 -5.88 -15.47
C GLN A 160 -18.11 -6.91 -15.32
N ASP A 161 -17.65 -7.44 -16.43
CA ASP A 161 -16.42 -8.25 -16.50
C ASP A 161 -15.32 -7.40 -17.18
N LEU A 162 -14.08 -7.49 -16.67
CA LEU A 162 -12.92 -6.79 -17.22
C LEU A 162 -12.13 -7.71 -18.16
N ASP A 163 -11.72 -7.15 -19.30
CA ASP A 163 -10.72 -7.78 -20.16
C ASP A 163 -9.31 -7.52 -19.58
N LYS A 164 -8.58 -8.57 -19.24
CA LYS A 164 -7.26 -8.52 -18.60
C LYS A 164 -6.10 -8.70 -19.56
N THR A 165 -6.34 -8.87 -20.84
CA THR A 165 -5.32 -9.24 -21.82
C THR A 165 -4.19 -8.22 -21.92
N SER A 166 -4.44 -6.96 -21.55
CA SER A 166 -3.47 -5.85 -21.60
C SER A 166 -2.77 -5.55 -20.28
N ARG A 167 -3.12 -6.20 -19.14
CA ARG A 167 -2.60 -5.88 -17.80
C ARG A 167 -1.07 -5.94 -17.69
N PHE A 168 -0.43 -6.90 -18.34
CA PHE A 168 1.02 -7.15 -18.25
C PHE A 168 1.74 -6.82 -19.55
N THR A 169 1.36 -5.73 -20.19
CA THR A 169 2.00 -5.25 -21.41
C THR A 169 3.09 -4.21 -21.12
N ASP A 170 3.96 -3.97 -22.07
CA ASP A 170 4.96 -2.90 -21.98
C ASP A 170 4.29 -1.55 -22.29
N TRP A 171 3.92 -0.84 -21.23
CA TRP A 171 3.24 0.45 -21.28
C TRP A 171 4.12 1.60 -21.80
N SER A 172 5.42 1.41 -21.95
CA SER A 172 6.30 2.42 -22.55
C SER A 172 6.30 2.43 -24.07
N ARG A 173 5.74 1.39 -24.71
CA ARG A 173 5.67 1.31 -26.17
C ARG A 173 4.61 2.22 -26.74
N ARG A 174 4.91 2.80 -27.92
CA ARG A 174 3.99 3.63 -28.69
C ARG A 174 3.98 3.20 -30.16
N PRO A 175 2.81 3.32 -30.82
CA PRO A 175 1.50 3.74 -30.29
C PRO A 175 0.88 2.67 -29.39
N LEU A 176 0.00 3.11 -28.47
CA LEU A 176 -0.84 2.18 -27.70
C LEU A 176 -1.77 1.43 -28.65
N THR A 177 -1.98 0.16 -28.37
CA THR A 177 -3.01 -0.62 -29.07
C THR A 177 -4.42 -0.21 -28.61
N ALA A 178 -5.44 -0.45 -29.42
CA ALA A 178 -6.82 -0.19 -29.04
C ALA A 178 -7.21 -0.98 -27.76
N ALA A 179 -6.73 -2.23 -27.60
CA ALA A 179 -6.97 -3.04 -26.43
C ALA A 179 -6.33 -2.45 -25.15
N GLN A 180 -5.11 -1.90 -25.24
CA GLN A 180 -4.48 -1.20 -24.11
C GLN A 180 -5.27 0.05 -23.72
N SER A 181 -5.68 0.83 -24.69
CA SER A 181 -6.46 2.05 -24.44
C SER A 181 -7.85 1.75 -23.86
N ASP A 182 -8.54 0.73 -24.38
CA ASP A 182 -9.83 0.28 -23.84
C ASP A 182 -9.68 -0.24 -22.38
N TYR A 183 -8.61 -1.00 -22.11
CA TYR A 183 -8.28 -1.49 -20.77
C TYR A 183 -8.05 -0.32 -19.81
N ALA A 184 -7.14 0.60 -20.13
CA ALA A 184 -6.79 1.74 -19.32
C ALA A 184 -8.00 2.65 -19.01
N LEU A 185 -8.88 2.90 -19.98
CA LEU A 185 -10.12 3.65 -19.74
C LEU A 185 -11.12 2.89 -18.85
N ALA A 186 -11.16 1.56 -18.94
CA ALA A 186 -12.03 0.75 -18.08
C ALA A 186 -11.66 0.88 -16.61
N ASP A 187 -10.35 1.01 -16.29
CA ASP A 187 -9.88 1.13 -14.92
C ASP A 187 -10.36 2.41 -14.23
N VAL A 188 -10.64 3.49 -14.96
CA VAL A 188 -11.18 4.73 -14.36
C VAL A 188 -12.69 4.88 -14.55
N THR A 189 -13.29 4.32 -15.62
CA THR A 189 -14.73 4.48 -15.86
C THR A 189 -15.59 3.62 -14.94
N HIS A 190 -15.18 2.39 -14.63
CA HIS A 190 -15.88 1.56 -13.64
C HIS A 190 -15.59 2.02 -12.21
N LEU A 191 -14.44 2.66 -11.99
CA LEU A 191 -14.06 3.19 -10.67
C LEU A 191 -15.05 4.23 -10.13
N ARG A 192 -15.74 4.97 -11.02
CA ARG A 192 -16.83 5.89 -10.66
C ARG A 192 -17.93 5.20 -9.86
N LEU A 193 -18.48 4.12 -10.41
CA LEU A 193 -19.56 3.35 -9.79
C LEU A 193 -19.11 2.72 -8.46
N ILE A 194 -17.86 2.25 -8.42
CA ILE A 194 -17.28 1.68 -7.20
C ILE A 194 -17.17 2.76 -6.13
N TYR A 195 -16.64 3.93 -6.47
CA TYR A 195 -16.53 5.06 -5.54
C TYR A 195 -17.89 5.49 -5.00
N GLU A 196 -18.85 5.77 -5.87
CA GLU A 196 -20.19 6.23 -5.49
C GLU A 196 -20.89 5.22 -4.56
N SER A 197 -20.77 3.93 -4.86
CA SER A 197 -21.34 2.87 -4.04
C SER A 197 -20.68 2.78 -2.66
N LEU A 198 -19.35 2.79 -2.61
CA LEU A 198 -18.61 2.68 -1.34
C LEU A 198 -18.76 3.95 -0.49
N ALA A 199 -18.70 5.13 -1.08
CA ALA A 199 -18.90 6.40 -0.38
C ALA A 199 -20.30 6.48 0.24
N ALA A 200 -21.34 6.09 -0.50
CA ALA A 200 -22.70 6.03 0.02
C ALA A 200 -22.84 5.02 1.17
N GLN A 201 -22.19 3.85 1.07
CA GLN A 201 -22.20 2.85 2.15
C GLN A 201 -21.46 3.35 3.39
N LEU A 202 -20.32 4.01 3.26
CA LEU A 202 -19.56 4.58 4.37
C LEU A 202 -20.34 5.69 5.08
N ALA A 203 -20.97 6.58 4.32
CA ALA A 203 -21.81 7.64 4.88
C ALA A 203 -23.01 7.04 5.66
N LYS A 204 -23.67 6.02 5.11
CA LYS A 204 -24.78 5.32 5.75
C LYS A 204 -24.36 4.62 7.05
N ASN A 205 -23.16 4.06 7.11
CA ASN A 205 -22.64 3.32 8.26
C ASN A 205 -21.91 4.20 9.27
N GLY A 206 -21.72 5.50 8.99
CA GLY A 206 -20.95 6.43 9.83
C GLY A 206 -19.46 6.13 9.90
N ARG A 207 -18.87 5.46 8.88
CA ARG A 207 -17.49 4.97 8.91
C ARG A 207 -16.54 5.76 8.00
N THR A 208 -16.95 6.93 7.53
CA THR A 208 -16.09 7.78 6.68
C THR A 208 -14.79 8.11 7.39
N GLY A 209 -14.82 8.47 8.69
CA GLY A 209 -13.63 8.77 9.48
C GLY A 209 -12.65 7.59 9.61
N TRP A 210 -13.15 6.34 9.57
CA TRP A 210 -12.27 5.16 9.59
C TRP A 210 -11.40 5.08 8.33
N VAL A 211 -12.00 5.39 7.18
CA VAL A 211 -11.26 5.43 5.90
C VAL A 211 -10.28 6.60 5.89
N GLU A 212 -10.65 7.76 6.43
CA GLU A 212 -9.77 8.93 6.51
C GLU A 212 -8.51 8.65 7.34
N GLU A 213 -8.63 7.97 8.49
CA GLU A 213 -7.47 7.55 9.30
C GLU A 213 -6.54 6.61 8.52
N GLU A 214 -7.09 5.64 7.77
CA GLU A 214 -6.30 4.72 6.95
C GLU A 214 -5.59 5.44 5.79
N LEU A 215 -6.26 6.39 5.16
CA LEU A 215 -5.72 7.15 4.04
C LEU A 215 -4.62 8.13 4.47
N ALA A 216 -4.63 8.59 5.73
CA ALA A 216 -3.59 9.48 6.25
C ALA A 216 -2.18 8.89 6.10
N VAL A 217 -2.04 7.57 6.27
CA VAL A 217 -0.76 6.86 6.09
C VAL A 217 -0.29 6.90 4.63
N LEU A 218 -1.24 6.88 3.66
CA LEU A 218 -0.89 6.91 2.24
C LEU A 218 -0.43 8.29 1.76
N VAL A 219 -0.79 9.36 2.44
CA VAL A 219 -0.37 10.73 2.08
C VAL A 219 0.72 11.26 3.00
N ASP A 220 1.35 10.39 3.79
CA ASP A 220 2.51 10.70 4.60
C ASP A 220 3.80 10.49 3.77
N PRO A 221 4.64 11.52 3.58
CA PRO A 221 5.94 11.40 2.92
C PRO A 221 6.83 10.29 3.47
N ALA A 222 6.77 10.02 4.78
CA ALA A 222 7.55 8.95 5.42
C ALA A 222 7.24 7.55 4.86
N THR A 223 6.03 7.34 4.32
CA THR A 223 5.62 6.08 3.66
C THR A 223 6.47 5.77 2.42
N TYR A 224 6.97 6.81 1.73
CA TYR A 224 7.67 6.70 0.43
C TYR A 224 9.15 7.03 0.53
N THR A 225 9.57 7.68 1.62
CA THR A 225 10.98 8.02 1.83
C THR A 225 11.73 6.81 2.39
N VAL A 226 12.81 6.43 1.74
CA VAL A 226 13.72 5.40 2.24
C VAL A 226 15.05 6.06 2.55
N HIS A 227 15.33 6.20 3.84
CA HIS A 227 16.63 6.72 4.28
C HIS A 227 17.69 5.62 4.16
N PRO A 228 18.80 5.87 3.46
CA PRO A 228 19.88 4.89 3.30
C PRO A 228 20.42 4.36 4.63
N ASP A 229 20.52 5.22 5.64
CA ASP A 229 21.00 4.85 6.98
C ASP A 229 20.09 3.85 7.72
N GLU A 230 18.82 3.74 7.33
CA GLU A 230 17.81 2.83 7.89
C GLU A 230 17.58 1.59 7.02
N ALA A 231 18.19 1.54 5.82
CA ALA A 231 17.95 0.45 4.86
C ALA A 231 18.31 -0.93 5.42
N TRP A 232 19.27 -1.00 6.36
CA TRP A 232 19.67 -2.24 7.02
C TRP A 232 18.59 -2.86 7.90
N LEU A 233 17.64 -2.07 8.44
CA LEU A 233 16.52 -2.56 9.25
C LEU A 233 15.57 -3.49 8.47
N ARG A 234 15.62 -3.44 7.13
CA ARG A 234 14.85 -4.30 6.24
C ARG A 234 15.56 -5.60 5.90
N VAL A 235 16.87 -5.71 6.20
CA VAL A 235 17.67 -6.90 5.94
C VAL A 235 17.45 -7.89 7.08
N LYS A 236 16.78 -9.00 6.79
CA LYS A 236 16.48 -10.03 7.80
C LYS A 236 17.74 -10.79 8.17
N THR A 237 18.19 -10.66 9.40
CA THR A 237 19.32 -11.39 9.97
C THR A 237 18.95 -12.00 11.32
N ARG A 238 19.59 -13.14 11.66
CA ARG A 238 19.38 -13.83 12.95
C ARG A 238 20.51 -13.56 13.94
N THR A 239 21.54 -12.80 13.55
CA THR A 239 22.68 -12.52 14.41
C THR A 239 22.46 -11.31 15.30
N THR A 240 23.00 -11.37 16.50
CA THR A 240 23.04 -10.25 17.45
C THR A 240 24.44 -9.59 17.52
N SER A 241 25.41 -10.05 16.70
CA SER A 241 26.76 -9.49 16.68
C SER A 241 26.75 -8.05 16.18
N GLY A 242 27.04 -7.09 17.06
CA GLY A 242 27.09 -5.66 16.70
C GLY A 242 28.06 -5.35 15.57
N ARG A 243 29.23 -6.04 15.50
CA ARG A 243 30.20 -5.85 14.42
C ARG A 243 29.67 -6.38 13.07
N PHE A 244 28.97 -7.50 13.05
CA PHE A 244 28.31 -8.00 11.85
C PHE A 244 27.22 -7.03 11.40
N LEU A 245 26.39 -6.56 12.32
CA LEU A 245 25.33 -5.59 12.03
C LEU A 245 25.86 -4.25 11.53
N ALA A 246 27.04 -3.80 12.01
CA ALA A 246 27.70 -2.61 11.50
C ALA A 246 28.08 -2.75 10.02
N VAL A 247 28.63 -3.91 9.64
CA VAL A 247 28.95 -4.18 8.22
C VAL A 247 27.67 -4.29 7.37
N VAL A 248 26.62 -4.96 7.88
CA VAL A 248 25.30 -5.01 7.22
C VAL A 248 24.73 -3.60 7.02
N LYS A 249 24.82 -2.73 8.03
CA LYS A 249 24.34 -1.35 7.97
C LYS A 249 25.04 -0.57 6.87
N GLU A 250 26.37 -0.59 6.81
CA GLU A 250 27.12 0.15 5.83
C GLU A 250 26.94 -0.40 4.40
N LEU A 251 26.87 -1.72 4.23
CA LEU A 251 26.56 -2.34 2.95
C LEU A 251 25.13 -2.02 2.47
N ALA A 252 24.16 -2.03 3.37
CA ALA A 252 22.78 -1.69 3.04
C ALA A 252 22.65 -0.19 2.69
N ARG A 253 23.36 0.68 3.41
CA ARG A 253 23.43 2.12 3.11
C ARG A 253 24.02 2.37 1.72
N PHE A 254 25.18 1.81 1.45
CA PHE A 254 25.81 1.92 0.11
C PHE A 254 24.89 1.41 -1.00
N ARG A 255 24.27 0.24 -0.81
CA ARG A 255 23.34 -0.33 -1.79
C ARG A 255 22.17 0.59 -2.06
N GLU A 256 21.61 1.20 -1.03
CA GLU A 256 20.48 2.12 -1.13
C GLU A 256 20.87 3.42 -1.83
N ASP A 257 21.95 4.05 -1.40
CA ASP A 257 22.49 5.27 -2.01
C ASP A 257 22.78 5.08 -3.51
N TYR A 258 23.48 3.98 -3.85
CA TYR A 258 23.80 3.68 -5.23
C TYR A 258 22.54 3.40 -6.07
N ALA A 259 21.59 2.64 -5.52
CA ALA A 259 20.36 2.26 -6.22
C ALA A 259 19.49 3.51 -6.50
N GLN A 260 19.34 4.41 -5.52
CA GLN A 260 18.58 5.65 -5.66
C GLN A 260 19.28 6.61 -6.64
N GLY A 261 20.57 6.87 -6.44
CA GLY A 261 21.32 7.83 -7.23
C GLY A 261 21.49 7.45 -8.71
N ASN A 262 21.56 6.13 -9.00
CA ASN A 262 21.69 5.61 -10.36
C ASN A 262 20.37 5.12 -10.95
N ASN A 263 19.28 5.25 -10.22
CA ASN A 263 17.94 4.77 -10.59
C ASN A 263 17.93 3.30 -11.06
N VAL A 264 18.57 2.40 -10.31
CA VAL A 264 18.64 0.97 -10.58
C VAL A 264 18.06 0.15 -9.44
N PRO A 265 17.42 -1.00 -9.69
CA PRO A 265 16.88 -1.83 -8.62
C PRO A 265 17.99 -2.26 -7.64
N ARG A 266 17.69 -2.24 -6.32
CA ARG A 266 18.60 -2.72 -5.26
C ARG A 266 19.20 -4.10 -5.56
N SER A 267 18.37 -5.00 -6.11
CA SER A 267 18.77 -6.37 -6.44
C SER A 267 19.82 -6.46 -7.53
N ARG A 268 19.96 -5.43 -8.38
CA ARG A 268 21.04 -5.36 -9.37
C ARG A 268 22.36 -4.91 -8.78
N VAL A 269 22.33 -4.11 -7.72
CA VAL A 269 23.52 -3.75 -6.97
C VAL A 269 23.98 -4.96 -6.16
N MET A 270 23.09 -5.49 -5.31
CA MET A 270 23.38 -6.60 -4.41
C MET A 270 22.06 -7.11 -3.80
N LYS A 271 21.81 -8.45 -3.86
CA LYS A 271 20.70 -9.08 -3.14
C LYS A 271 21.01 -9.21 -1.67
N ASP A 272 19.99 -9.39 -0.81
CA ASP A 272 20.16 -9.55 0.64
C ASP A 272 21.10 -10.72 0.99
N ASP A 273 20.97 -11.86 0.30
CA ASP A 273 21.84 -13.02 0.53
C ASP A 273 23.32 -12.70 0.25
N ALA A 274 23.60 -11.97 -0.82
CA ALA A 274 24.96 -11.52 -1.15
C ALA A 274 25.47 -10.50 -0.11
N LEU A 275 24.63 -9.60 0.34
CA LEU A 275 24.96 -8.63 1.40
C LEU A 275 25.35 -9.34 2.70
N LEU A 276 24.57 -10.35 3.11
CA LEU A 276 24.87 -11.13 4.33
C LEU A 276 26.11 -11.99 4.17
N GLU A 277 26.35 -12.59 2.99
CA GLU A 277 27.59 -13.30 2.68
C GLU A 277 28.81 -12.38 2.83
N LEU A 278 28.75 -11.17 2.24
CA LEU A 278 29.82 -10.17 2.30
C LEU A 278 30.05 -9.66 3.72
N ALA A 279 29.00 -9.46 4.50
CA ALA A 279 29.11 -9.10 5.92
C ALA A 279 29.75 -10.21 6.77
N SER A 280 29.62 -11.46 6.37
CA SER A 280 30.24 -12.62 7.02
C SER A 280 31.71 -12.81 6.60
N THR A 281 32.00 -12.76 5.28
CA THR A 281 33.31 -13.05 4.71
C THR A 281 34.28 -11.86 4.80
N ARG A 282 33.75 -10.63 4.78
CA ARG A 282 34.46 -9.35 4.94
C ARG A 282 35.69 -9.21 4.01
N PRO A 283 35.51 -9.35 2.70
CA PRO A 283 36.61 -9.19 1.75
C PRO A 283 37.27 -7.82 1.89
N THR A 284 38.61 -7.79 1.80
CA THR A 284 39.43 -6.58 1.96
C THR A 284 39.96 -6.04 0.64
N ASN A 285 39.84 -6.82 -0.43
CA ASN A 285 40.33 -6.47 -1.76
C ASN A 285 39.47 -7.11 -2.85
N LEU A 286 39.72 -6.71 -4.12
CA LEU A 286 38.95 -7.17 -5.27
C LEU A 286 39.08 -8.69 -5.53
N GLU A 287 40.22 -9.28 -5.20
CA GLU A 287 40.43 -10.72 -5.38
C GLU A 287 39.53 -11.53 -4.41
N GLU A 288 39.52 -11.14 -3.14
CA GLU A 288 38.63 -11.74 -2.14
C GLU A 288 37.17 -11.51 -2.46
N LEU A 289 36.81 -10.29 -2.87
CA LEU A 289 35.44 -9.95 -3.29
C LEU A 289 35.01 -10.82 -4.49
N GLY A 290 35.93 -11.09 -5.42
CA GLY A 290 35.69 -11.96 -6.59
C GLY A 290 35.34 -13.40 -6.22
N ARG A 291 35.65 -13.87 -5.01
CA ARG A 291 35.33 -15.22 -4.51
C ARG A 291 33.89 -15.35 -4.00
N SER A 292 33.19 -14.22 -3.79
CA SER A 292 31.76 -14.26 -3.41
C SER A 292 30.95 -14.97 -4.50
N ARG A 293 30.15 -15.96 -4.08
CA ARG A 293 29.33 -16.77 -4.99
C ARG A 293 27.98 -16.13 -5.28
N LEU A 294 27.48 -15.31 -4.35
CA LEU A 294 26.15 -14.73 -4.41
C LEU A 294 26.15 -13.32 -5.06
N LEU A 295 27.35 -12.68 -5.17
CA LEU A 295 27.47 -11.39 -5.80
C LEU A 295 27.33 -11.52 -7.33
N MET A 296 26.30 -10.88 -7.89
CA MET A 296 26.01 -10.90 -9.32
C MET A 296 27.09 -10.17 -10.14
N ARG A 297 27.08 -10.36 -11.46
CA ARG A 297 28.05 -9.74 -12.38
C ARG A 297 28.05 -8.21 -12.28
N GLU A 298 26.88 -7.61 -12.13
CA GLU A 298 26.71 -6.17 -11.98
C GLU A 298 27.40 -5.63 -10.72
N GLY A 299 27.31 -6.35 -9.60
CA GLY A 299 27.97 -6.01 -8.34
C GLY A 299 29.50 -6.09 -8.39
N ARG A 300 30.08 -6.64 -9.46
CA ARG A 300 31.52 -6.73 -9.69
C ARG A 300 32.06 -5.61 -10.58
N LYS A 301 31.23 -4.67 -11.01
CA LYS A 301 31.70 -3.47 -11.70
C LYS A 301 32.58 -2.66 -10.75
N PRO A 302 33.67 -2.01 -11.26
CA PRO A 302 34.63 -1.32 -10.40
C PRO A 302 33.97 -0.38 -9.38
N GLU A 303 33.07 0.48 -9.82
CA GLU A 303 32.38 1.47 -8.98
C GLU A 303 31.60 0.81 -7.83
N ILE A 304 30.90 -0.30 -8.09
CA ILE A 304 30.13 -1.03 -7.08
C ILE A 304 31.08 -1.83 -6.19
N ALA A 305 32.10 -2.46 -6.75
CA ALA A 305 33.08 -3.23 -6.01
C ALA A 305 33.86 -2.37 -5.02
N ASP A 306 34.32 -1.20 -5.44
CA ASP A 306 35.01 -0.23 -4.56
C ASP A 306 34.09 0.28 -3.45
N GLY A 307 32.81 0.56 -3.77
CA GLY A 307 31.81 0.95 -2.79
C GLY A 307 31.52 -0.16 -1.76
N ILE A 308 31.45 -1.41 -2.20
CA ILE A 308 31.30 -2.59 -1.30
C ILE A 308 32.48 -2.69 -0.34
N LEU A 309 33.72 -2.63 -0.86
CA LEU A 309 34.92 -2.71 -0.04
C LEU A 309 35.01 -1.54 0.96
N GLY A 310 34.65 -0.31 0.50
CA GLY A 310 34.57 0.87 1.35
C GLY A 310 33.54 0.72 2.47
N ALA A 311 32.37 0.19 2.17
CA ALA A 311 31.31 -0.07 3.16
C ALA A 311 31.72 -1.13 4.19
N ILE A 312 32.35 -2.22 3.74
CA ILE A 312 32.88 -3.25 4.66
C ILE A 312 33.92 -2.65 5.61
N LYS A 313 34.86 -1.86 5.07
CA LYS A 313 35.89 -1.17 5.87
C LYS A 313 35.23 -0.25 6.90
N ALA A 314 34.31 0.60 6.50
CA ALA A 314 33.59 1.52 7.38
C ALA A 314 32.86 0.76 8.52
N GLY A 315 32.18 -0.32 8.21
CA GLY A 315 31.52 -1.15 9.22
C GLY A 315 32.49 -1.84 10.18
N MET A 316 33.67 -2.23 9.68
CA MET A 316 34.71 -2.85 10.52
C MET A 316 35.43 -1.81 11.41
N GLU A 317 35.55 -0.58 10.97
CA GLU A 317 36.20 0.52 11.72
C GLU A 317 35.21 1.27 12.63
N MET A 318 33.90 0.98 12.57
CA MET A 318 32.89 1.64 13.40
C MET A 318 33.23 1.51 14.89
N PRO A 319 33.24 2.60 15.67
CA PRO A 319 33.53 2.58 17.11
C PRO A 319 32.60 1.65 17.89
N ALA A 320 33.08 1.05 18.94
CA ALA A 320 32.32 0.07 19.74
C ALA A 320 31.00 0.63 20.34
N HIS A 321 30.99 1.94 20.65
CA HIS A 321 29.79 2.62 21.18
C HIS A 321 28.73 2.93 20.15
N ASP A 322 29.08 2.95 18.84
CA ASP A 322 28.17 3.21 17.72
C ASP A 322 27.65 1.93 17.07
N LEU A 323 28.10 0.77 17.52
CA LEU A 323 27.68 -0.51 16.95
C LEU A 323 26.16 -0.68 17.02
N PRO A 324 25.50 -1.03 15.91
CA PRO A 324 24.08 -1.32 15.90
C PRO A 324 23.74 -2.44 16.88
N LYS A 325 22.67 -2.27 17.61
CA LYS A 325 22.10 -3.32 18.44
C LYS A 325 21.04 -4.06 17.64
N ALA A 326 21.06 -5.38 17.70
CA ALA A 326 19.94 -6.15 17.18
C ALA A 326 18.66 -5.70 17.88
N ASP A 327 17.58 -5.57 17.14
CA ASP A 327 16.27 -5.36 17.77
C ASP A 327 15.83 -6.68 18.44
N VAL A 328 16.39 -6.90 19.62
CA VAL A 328 16.12 -8.08 20.46
C VAL A 328 14.71 -8.02 21.03
N SER A 329 14.06 -6.85 20.94
CA SER A 329 12.76 -6.61 21.56
C SER A 329 11.64 -7.48 20.95
N ARG A 330 11.73 -7.84 19.68
CA ARG A 330 10.72 -8.71 19.04
C ARG A 330 10.90 -10.20 19.34
N ASP A 331 12.14 -10.68 19.50
CA ASP A 331 12.43 -12.12 19.74
C ASP A 331 12.36 -12.52 21.23
N GLN A 332 12.34 -11.56 22.17
CA GLN A 332 12.31 -11.82 23.62
C GLN A 332 10.95 -11.57 24.28
N VAL A 333 9.97 -11.09 23.52
CA VAL A 333 8.63 -10.90 24.07
C VAL A 333 8.00 -12.27 24.31
N GLN A 334 7.89 -12.69 25.57
CA GLN A 334 7.21 -13.93 25.94
C GLN A 334 5.70 -13.77 25.64
N VAL A 335 5.30 -14.25 24.47
CA VAL A 335 3.90 -14.30 24.08
C VAL A 335 3.23 -15.46 24.81
N ASN A 336 2.13 -15.20 25.50
CA ASN A 336 1.23 -16.28 25.95
C ASN A 336 0.41 -16.77 24.75
N PRO A 337 0.68 -17.97 24.19
CA PRO A 337 0.01 -18.43 22.97
C PRO A 337 -1.52 -18.56 23.14
N ALA A 338 -1.97 -19.02 24.30
CA ALA A 338 -3.40 -19.19 24.57
C ALA A 338 -4.13 -17.85 24.60
N LEU A 339 -3.53 -16.81 25.19
CA LEU A 339 -4.08 -15.46 25.19
C LEU A 339 -4.09 -14.86 23.79
N ALA A 340 -3.01 -15.05 23.02
CA ALA A 340 -2.97 -14.63 21.62
C ALA A 340 -4.06 -15.30 20.77
N ASP A 341 -4.35 -16.58 21.00
CA ASP A 341 -5.44 -17.30 20.32
C ASP A 341 -6.82 -16.77 20.73
N LEU A 342 -7.04 -16.46 22.01
CA LEU A 342 -8.28 -15.79 22.44
C LEU A 342 -8.47 -14.44 21.77
N LEU A 343 -7.40 -13.64 21.65
CA LEU A 343 -7.45 -12.36 20.93
C LEU A 343 -7.75 -12.54 19.45
N ARG A 344 -7.21 -13.59 18.79
CA ARG A 344 -7.56 -13.93 17.39
C ARG A 344 -9.02 -14.30 17.23
N VAL A 345 -9.58 -15.04 18.18
CA VAL A 345 -11.03 -15.37 18.18
C VAL A 345 -11.87 -14.12 18.36
N LEU A 346 -11.50 -13.26 19.34
CA LEU A 346 -12.18 -11.98 19.57
C LEU A 346 -12.13 -11.10 18.31
N LEU A 347 -10.95 -10.94 17.68
CA LEU A 347 -10.80 -10.15 16.46
C LEU A 347 -11.71 -10.65 15.33
N LYS A 348 -11.74 -11.97 15.10
CA LYS A 348 -12.61 -12.57 14.07
C LYS A 348 -14.09 -12.29 14.36
N ALA A 349 -14.53 -12.49 15.61
CA ALA A 349 -15.91 -12.25 16.00
C ALA A 349 -16.31 -10.78 15.84
N LYS A 350 -15.43 -9.85 16.22
CA LYS A 350 -15.66 -8.41 16.05
C LYS A 350 -15.69 -7.99 14.58
N ALA A 351 -14.72 -8.46 13.80
CA ALA A 351 -14.61 -8.17 12.37
C ALA A 351 -15.85 -8.69 11.59
N GLU A 352 -16.33 -9.90 11.92
CA GLU A 352 -17.54 -10.47 11.32
C GLU A 352 -18.80 -9.66 11.70
N HIS A 353 -18.93 -9.31 12.98
CA HIS A 353 -20.05 -8.49 13.45
C HIS A 353 -20.09 -7.11 12.80
N LEU A 354 -18.93 -6.47 12.69
CA LEU A 354 -18.79 -5.15 12.06
C LEU A 354 -18.82 -5.22 10.54
N GLY A 355 -18.57 -6.37 9.93
CA GLY A 355 -18.41 -6.52 8.49
C GLY A 355 -17.19 -5.75 7.97
N VAL A 356 -16.04 -5.85 8.66
CA VAL A 356 -14.78 -5.19 8.32
C VAL A 356 -13.68 -6.24 8.16
N ALA A 357 -12.71 -6.01 7.28
CA ALA A 357 -11.59 -6.93 7.13
C ALA A 357 -10.75 -7.02 8.43
N PRO A 358 -10.54 -8.21 9.02
CA PRO A 358 -9.84 -8.36 10.30
C PRO A 358 -8.45 -7.73 10.30
N ARG A 359 -7.71 -7.87 9.20
CA ARG A 359 -6.34 -7.34 9.08
C ARG A 359 -6.26 -5.82 9.11
N LEU A 360 -7.35 -5.14 8.75
CA LEU A 360 -7.42 -3.69 8.87
C LEU A 360 -7.48 -3.24 10.35
N ILE A 361 -8.08 -4.07 11.20
CA ILE A 361 -8.21 -3.80 12.65
C ILE A 361 -6.89 -4.12 13.36
N ALA A 362 -6.36 -5.33 13.19
CA ALA A 362 -5.13 -5.77 13.83
C ALA A 362 -4.42 -6.86 13.01
N SER A 363 -3.09 -6.83 12.96
CA SER A 363 -2.28 -7.91 12.41
C SER A 363 -2.07 -9.04 13.41
N ALA A 364 -1.63 -10.22 12.96
CA ALA A 364 -1.27 -11.31 13.86
C ALA A 364 -0.15 -10.90 14.84
N GLY A 365 0.81 -10.08 14.36
CA GLY A 365 1.89 -9.55 15.20
C GLY A 365 1.39 -8.61 16.29
N ASP A 366 0.37 -7.78 16.00
CA ASP A 366 -0.23 -6.90 17.00
C ASP A 366 -0.89 -7.72 18.12
N LEU A 367 -1.58 -8.81 17.76
CA LEU A 367 -2.22 -9.69 18.75
C LEU A 367 -1.19 -10.38 19.66
N ASP A 368 -0.07 -10.82 19.09
CA ASP A 368 1.04 -11.41 19.85
C ASP A 368 1.66 -10.36 20.80
N LEU A 369 1.88 -9.13 20.33
CA LEU A 369 2.37 -8.03 21.16
C LEU A 369 1.39 -7.63 22.26
N ILE A 370 0.07 -7.59 21.97
CA ILE A 370 -0.97 -7.33 22.99
C ILE A 370 -0.96 -8.43 24.05
N ALA A 371 -0.88 -9.70 23.65
CA ALA A 371 -0.79 -10.85 24.55
C ALA A 371 0.45 -10.82 25.44
N ALA A 372 1.53 -10.24 24.94
CA ALA A 372 2.80 -10.07 25.64
C ALA A 372 2.85 -8.81 26.52
N GLY A 373 1.81 -7.99 26.52
CA GLY A 373 1.71 -6.82 27.40
C GLY A 373 2.04 -5.47 26.75
N THR A 374 2.33 -5.41 25.44
CA THR A 374 2.52 -4.14 24.73
C THR A 374 1.20 -3.38 24.63
N ARG A 375 1.24 -2.05 24.86
CA ARG A 375 0.03 -1.21 24.90
C ARG A 375 0.08 -0.02 23.94
N ASP A 376 1.22 0.33 23.40
CA ASP A 376 1.37 1.37 22.37
C ASP A 376 1.38 0.72 20.98
N LEU A 377 0.18 0.43 20.47
CA LEU A 377 -0.05 -0.20 19.17
C LEU A 377 -1.23 0.50 18.48
N ASP A 378 -1.18 0.59 17.16
CA ASP A 378 -2.26 1.20 16.37
C ASP A 378 -3.58 0.43 16.50
N ALA A 379 -3.53 -0.89 16.69
CA ALA A 379 -4.70 -1.72 16.97
C ALA A 379 -5.47 -1.33 18.26
N LEU A 380 -4.87 -0.51 19.12
CA LEU A 380 -5.44 -0.01 20.38
C LEU A 380 -5.76 1.50 20.33
N LYS A 381 -5.74 2.14 19.14
CA LYS A 381 -5.97 3.57 18.95
C LYS A 381 -7.08 3.84 17.93
N GLY A 382 -7.59 5.09 17.95
CA GLY A 382 -8.58 5.58 17.00
C GLY A 382 -9.79 4.65 16.88
N TRP A 383 -10.33 4.50 15.70
CA TRP A 383 -11.48 3.64 15.43
C TRP A 383 -11.23 2.15 15.75
N ARG A 384 -9.98 1.70 15.71
CA ARG A 384 -9.60 0.32 16.05
C ARG A 384 -9.78 0.02 17.52
N ALA A 385 -9.56 1.01 18.40
CA ALA A 385 -9.83 0.88 19.84
C ALA A 385 -11.31 0.58 20.06
N GLU A 386 -12.22 1.34 19.46
CA GLU A 386 -13.67 1.15 19.56
C GLU A 386 -14.12 -0.19 18.96
N ALA A 387 -13.57 -0.56 17.80
CA ALA A 387 -13.94 -1.79 17.10
C ALA A 387 -13.47 -3.06 17.83
N PHE A 388 -12.31 -3.03 18.45
CA PHE A 388 -11.63 -4.22 18.98
C PHE A 388 -10.79 -3.94 20.24
N GLY A 389 -9.97 -2.87 20.23
CA GLY A 389 -8.91 -2.64 21.20
C GLY A 389 -9.42 -2.60 22.65
N ASP A 390 -10.53 -1.90 22.90
CA ASP A 390 -11.12 -1.80 24.24
C ASP A 390 -11.53 -3.17 24.79
N ASP A 391 -12.18 -4.01 23.98
CA ASP A 391 -12.54 -5.36 24.39
C ASP A 391 -11.32 -6.29 24.47
N ALA A 392 -10.30 -6.12 23.62
CA ALA A 392 -9.05 -6.84 23.72
C ALA A 392 -8.36 -6.56 25.07
N MET A 393 -8.36 -5.30 25.50
CA MET A 393 -7.80 -4.90 26.80
C MET A 393 -8.60 -5.43 27.97
N ARG A 394 -9.95 -5.45 27.85
CA ARG A 394 -10.83 -6.04 28.88
C ARG A 394 -10.66 -7.55 28.99
N LEU A 395 -10.47 -8.24 27.85
CA LEU A 395 -10.15 -9.66 27.81
C LEU A 395 -8.85 -9.96 28.52
N CYS A 396 -7.79 -9.18 28.24
CA CYS A 396 -6.49 -9.33 28.90
C CYS A 396 -6.53 -9.10 30.42
N ARG A 397 -7.47 -8.26 30.92
CA ARG A 397 -7.68 -8.03 32.36
C ARG A 397 -8.65 -9.01 33.03
N GLY A 398 -9.25 -9.95 32.27
CA GLY A 398 -10.22 -10.89 32.81
C GLY A 398 -11.59 -10.27 33.12
N GLU A 399 -11.93 -9.14 32.55
CA GLU A 399 -13.23 -8.46 32.72
C GLU A 399 -14.33 -9.01 31.81
N ILE A 400 -13.90 -9.69 30.74
CA ILE A 400 -14.77 -10.34 29.75
C ILE A 400 -14.24 -11.72 29.41
N ALA A 401 -15.15 -12.59 28.93
CA ALA A 401 -14.83 -13.90 28.40
C ALA A 401 -15.47 -14.09 27.02
N LEU A 402 -15.02 -15.10 26.28
CA LEU A 402 -15.63 -15.52 25.03
C LEU A 402 -16.45 -16.78 25.27
N SER A 403 -17.65 -16.81 24.72
CA SER A 403 -18.57 -17.94 24.80
C SER A 403 -19.15 -18.25 23.43
N ALA A 404 -19.42 -19.53 23.15
CA ALA A 404 -20.09 -19.95 21.93
C ALA A 404 -21.60 -20.09 22.16
N LYS A 405 -22.41 -19.59 21.20
CA LYS A 405 -23.83 -19.86 21.11
C LYS A 405 -24.20 -20.27 19.69
N GLY A 406 -24.38 -21.56 19.49
CA GLY A 406 -24.50 -22.12 18.14
C GLY A 406 -23.20 -21.92 17.35
N SER A 407 -23.26 -21.26 16.20
CA SER A 407 -22.11 -20.93 15.37
C SER A 407 -21.50 -19.57 15.70
N GLU A 408 -22.06 -18.81 16.64
CA GLU A 408 -21.60 -17.45 16.96
C GLU A 408 -20.68 -17.44 18.19
N VAL A 409 -19.62 -16.60 18.14
CA VAL A 409 -18.81 -16.26 19.32
C VAL A 409 -19.36 -14.98 19.94
N ARG A 410 -19.58 -15.02 21.26
CA ARG A 410 -20.12 -13.89 22.03
C ARG A 410 -19.12 -13.42 23.08
N VAL A 411 -19.10 -12.12 23.29
CA VAL A 411 -18.41 -11.48 24.42
C VAL A 411 -19.35 -11.49 25.62
N VAL A 412 -18.90 -12.05 26.74
CA VAL A 412 -19.65 -12.13 28.01
C VAL A 412 -18.90 -11.34 29.06
N LYS A 413 -19.59 -10.49 29.78
CA LYS A 413 -19.04 -9.75 30.93
C LYS A 413 -18.96 -10.71 32.13
N LEU A 414 -17.80 -10.72 32.81
CA LEU A 414 -17.56 -11.47 34.04
C LEU A 414 -17.93 -10.65 35.27
#